data_5d29c515aa874791aabca23ffbf4bfe0
#
_entry.id   5d29c515aa874791aabca23ffbf4bfe0
#
_cell.length_a   1.000
_cell.length_b   1.000
_cell.length_c   1.000
_cell.angle_alpha   90.00
_cell.angle_beta   90.00
_cell.angle_gamma   90.00
#
_symmetry.space_group_name_H-M   'P 1'
#
loop_
_entity.id
_entity.type
_entity.pdbx_description
1 polymer ?
#
loop_
_entity_poly.entity_id
_entity_poly.type
_entity_poly.pdbx_seq_one_letter_code
_entity_poly.pdbx_strand_id
1 'polypeptide(L)'
;ALAEQQKATEAAAGMLGGNFYSDFQAKAIQIKGELLTFLLQCRAQGLRVGAYGAAAKGNTLLNFAGVRPDLLPYVVDKNPAKQGQYLPGSRIPIVDEAHLRAHRPDRVLILPWNLRDEVAAQLDYVRGWGGRLVVAVPRLEVFA
;
A
#
# COMPACT_ATOMS: atom_id res chain seq x y z
N ALA A 1 10.03 3.78 21.57
CA ALA A 1 10.23 3.39 21.30
C ALA A 1 10.29 3.15 20.73
N LEU A 2 10.36 3.62 20.61
CA LEU A 2 10.74 3.32 20.18
C LEU A 2 11.31 3.38 20.39
N ALA A 3 11.44 3.95 20.81
CA ALA A 3 12.10 4.06 20.95
C ALA A 3 12.79 3.40 21.16
N GLU A 4 13.16 3.18 21.40
CA GLU A 4 13.84 2.69 21.37
C GLU A 4 13.95 1.70 20.78
N GLN A 5 13.79 1.50 20.49
CA GLN A 5 13.99 0.93 19.84
C GLN A 5 14.12 0.93 19.19
N GLN A 6 14.09 1.39 19.32
CA GLN A 6 14.52 1.87 18.82
C GLN A 6 15.41 2.26 19.10
N LYS A 7 15.71 2.12 19.75
CA LYS A 7 16.65 2.78 20.22
C LYS A 7 17.92 2.37 19.94
N ALA A 8 18.23 1.27 20.00
CA ALA A 8 19.48 0.90 19.63
C ALA A 8 19.69 1.21 18.28
N THR A 9 18.81 1.01 17.58
CA THR A 9 18.90 1.43 16.32
C THR A 9 19.17 2.81 16.33
N GLU A 10 18.85 3.42 17.40
CA GLU A 10 19.05 4.71 17.50
C GLU A 10 20.34 5.08 17.80
N ALA A 11 21.09 4.30 18.42
CA ALA A 11 22.40 4.69 18.77
C ALA A 11 23.17 4.91 17.55
N ALA A 12 23.13 4.00 16.67
CA ALA A 12 23.87 4.16 15.46
C ALA A 12 23.27 5.24 14.65
N ALA A 13 21.99 5.29 14.63
CA ALA A 13 21.37 6.29 13.85
C ALA A 13 21.61 7.63 14.42
N GLY A 14 21.70 7.73 15.69
CA GLY A 14 21.92 8.97 16.32
C GLY A 14 23.22 9.56 15.91
N MET A 15 24.19 8.70 15.65
CA MET A 15 25.40 9.22 15.28
C MET A 15 25.39 9.65 13.90
N LEU A 16 24.73 8.98 13.08
CA LEU A 16 24.63 9.39 11.74
C LEU A 16 23.80 10.55 11.66
N GLY A 17 23.34 10.94 12.78
CA GLY A 17 22.64 12.08 12.79
C GLY A 17 21.22 11.92 12.99
N GLY A 18 20.73 12.68 13.89
CA GLY A 18 19.35 12.88 14.06
C GLY A 18 18.76 13.37 12.78
N ASN A 19 19.55 14.03 11.92
CA ASN A 19 19.05 14.51 10.66
C ASN A 19 18.56 13.40 9.76
N PHE A 20 19.32 12.32 9.66
CA PHE A 20 18.91 11.19 8.84
C PHE A 20 17.59 10.61 9.35
N TYR A 21 17.51 10.43 10.64
CA TYR A 21 16.32 9.84 11.24
C TYR A 21 15.10 10.78 11.07
N SER A 22 15.32 12.07 11.25
CA SER A 22 14.25 13.05 11.08
C SER A 22 13.76 13.08 9.64
N ASP A 23 14.68 13.00 8.67
CA ASP A 23 14.29 13.00 7.27
C ASP A 23 13.51 11.75 6.92
N PHE A 24 13.91 10.61 7.47
CA PHE A 24 13.22 9.36 7.24
C PHE A 24 11.81 9.44 7.80
N GLN A 25 11.64 9.95 9.00
CA GLN A 25 10.33 10.09 9.60
C GLN A 25 9.46 11.06 8.83
N ALA A 26 10.03 12.16 8.38
CA ALA A 26 9.29 13.15 7.62
C ALA A 26 8.75 12.54 6.33
N LYS A 27 9.58 11.73 5.66
CA LYS A 27 9.14 11.06 4.44
C LYS A 27 8.06 10.04 4.72
N ALA A 28 8.19 9.28 5.79
CA ALA A 28 7.19 8.28 6.15
C ALA A 28 5.85 8.94 6.45
N ILE A 29 5.86 10.05 7.16
CA ILE A 29 4.64 10.79 7.48
C ILE A 29 4.03 11.36 6.20
N GLN A 30 4.86 11.85 5.29
CA GLN A 30 4.37 12.37 4.03
C GLN A 30 3.69 11.28 3.21
N ILE A 31 4.30 10.11 3.10
CA ILE A 31 3.75 8.98 2.37
C ILE A 31 2.41 8.58 2.99
N LYS A 32 2.36 8.49 4.30
CA LYS A 32 1.12 8.17 5.02
C LYS A 32 0.02 9.18 4.70
N GLY A 33 0.35 10.46 4.77
CA GLY A 33 -0.62 11.52 4.52
C GLY A 33 -1.14 11.48 3.10
N GLU A 34 -0.26 11.28 2.13
CA GLU A 34 -0.65 11.20 0.72
C GLU A 34 -1.55 9.99 0.48
N LEU A 35 -1.21 8.85 1.06
CA LEU A 35 -2.00 7.64 0.89
C LEU A 35 -3.39 7.79 1.49
N LEU A 36 -3.47 8.29 2.72
CA LEU A 36 -4.76 8.48 3.37
C LEU A 36 -5.62 9.50 2.63
N THR A 37 -5.04 10.60 2.19
CA THR A 37 -5.75 11.61 1.43
C THR A 37 -6.31 11.01 0.14
N PHE A 38 -5.50 10.22 -0.55
CA PHE A 38 -5.93 9.58 -1.78
C PHE A 38 -7.11 8.62 -1.54
N LEU A 39 -7.00 7.77 -0.53
CA LEU A 39 -8.06 6.80 -0.24
C LEU A 39 -9.35 7.47 0.19
N LEU A 40 -9.25 8.53 0.98
CA LEU A 40 -10.42 9.28 1.41
C LEU A 40 -11.07 10.01 0.24
N GLN A 41 -10.27 10.54 -0.68
CA GLN A 41 -10.80 11.18 -1.88
C GLN A 41 -11.50 10.17 -2.78
N CYS A 42 -10.93 8.98 -2.93
CA CYS A 42 -11.58 7.94 -3.71
C CYS A 42 -12.94 7.59 -3.12
N ARG A 43 -13.00 7.46 -1.80
CA ARG A 43 -14.26 7.16 -1.14
C ARG A 43 -15.28 8.28 -1.34
N ALA A 44 -14.85 9.52 -1.21
CA ALA A 44 -15.74 10.66 -1.38
C ALA A 44 -16.27 10.77 -2.81
N GLN A 45 -15.48 10.35 -3.80
CA GLN A 45 -15.87 10.40 -5.20
C GLN A 45 -16.58 9.13 -5.66
N GLY A 46 -16.74 8.15 -4.80
CA GLY A 46 -17.39 6.90 -5.17
C GLY A 46 -16.51 5.99 -6.02
N LEU A 47 -15.20 6.21 -6.02
CA LEU A 47 -14.30 5.35 -6.78
C LEU A 47 -14.02 4.06 -6.00
N ARG A 48 -13.98 2.95 -6.72
CA ARG A 48 -13.73 1.65 -6.11
C ARG A 48 -12.24 1.38 -6.11
N VAL A 49 -11.72 0.94 -4.98
CA VAL A 49 -10.29 0.72 -4.81
C VAL A 49 -10.01 -0.71 -4.41
N GLY A 50 -8.99 -1.30 -4.98
CA GLY A 50 -8.46 -2.58 -4.54
C GLY A 50 -6.95 -2.45 -4.47
N ALA A 51 -6.27 -3.46 -3.94
CA ALA A 51 -4.82 -3.49 -3.91
C ALA A 51 -4.31 -4.80 -4.49
N TYR A 52 -3.06 -4.81 -4.88
CA TYR A 52 -2.41 -5.99 -5.44
C TYR A 52 -1.09 -6.24 -4.74
N GLY A 53 -0.89 -7.51 -4.36
CA GLY A 53 0.36 -7.96 -3.77
C GLY A 53 0.37 -7.89 -2.26
N ALA A 54 0.12 -9.03 -1.60
CA ALA A 54 0.13 -9.08 -0.13
C ALA A 54 1.57 -9.18 0.37
N ALA A 55 2.34 -8.12 0.13
CA ALA A 55 3.76 -8.06 0.46
C ALA A 55 3.98 -7.47 1.84
N ALA A 56 5.06 -7.90 2.49
CA ALA A 56 5.37 -7.46 3.85
C ALA A 56 5.55 -5.94 3.95
N LYS A 57 6.24 -5.33 2.99
CA LYS A 57 6.45 -3.89 3.02
C LYS A 57 5.13 -3.13 2.90
N GLY A 58 4.26 -3.59 2.01
CA GLY A 58 2.96 -2.98 1.84
C GLY A 58 2.11 -3.11 3.09
N ASN A 59 2.15 -4.27 3.72
CA ASN A 59 1.41 -4.48 4.96
C ASN A 59 1.91 -3.54 6.06
N THR A 60 3.22 -3.35 6.15
CA THR A 60 3.79 -2.41 7.12
C THR A 60 3.30 -0.99 6.85
N LEU A 61 3.27 -0.58 5.60
CA LEU A 61 2.79 0.74 5.24
C LEU A 61 1.31 0.91 5.61
N LEU A 62 0.49 -0.08 5.29
CA LEU A 62 -0.94 0.00 5.58
C LEU A 62 -1.21 0.09 7.09
N ASN A 63 -0.45 -0.67 7.88
CA ASN A 63 -0.59 -0.61 9.33
C ASN A 63 -0.11 0.73 9.87
N PHE A 64 0.99 1.24 9.36
CA PHE A 64 1.51 2.53 9.79
C PHE A 64 0.51 3.65 9.49
N ALA A 65 -0.13 3.59 8.32
CA ALA A 65 -1.10 4.59 7.91
C ALA A 65 -2.48 4.37 8.54
N GLY A 66 -2.70 3.25 9.19
CA GLY A 66 -3.99 2.96 9.81
C GLY A 66 -5.08 2.59 8.82
N VAL A 67 -4.69 2.06 7.65
CA VAL A 67 -5.66 1.68 6.63
C VAL A 67 -6.36 0.39 7.04
N ARG A 68 -7.67 0.39 6.92
CA ARG A 68 -8.54 -0.74 7.27
C ARG A 68 -9.45 -1.07 6.08
N PRO A 69 -10.24 -2.13 6.15
CA PRO A 69 -11.10 -2.52 5.02
C PRO A 69 -12.13 -1.50 4.59
N ASP A 70 -12.44 -0.52 5.44
CA ASP A 70 -13.37 0.54 5.05
C ASP A 70 -12.77 1.44 3.97
N LEU A 71 -11.45 1.56 3.92
CA LEU A 71 -10.79 2.36 2.90
C LEU A 71 -10.17 1.49 1.80
N LEU A 72 -9.75 0.27 2.13
CA LEU A 72 -9.12 -0.64 1.18
C LEU A 72 -9.72 -2.03 1.41
N PRO A 73 -10.75 -2.38 0.65
CA PRO A 73 -11.55 -3.58 0.97
C PRO A 73 -10.87 -4.92 0.73
N TYR A 74 -9.86 -4.98 -0.10
CA TYR A 74 -9.18 -6.26 -0.36
C TYR A 74 -7.80 -6.07 -0.98
N VAL A 75 -7.00 -7.13 -0.89
CA VAL A 75 -5.70 -7.21 -1.55
C VAL A 75 -5.68 -8.48 -2.37
N VAL A 76 -5.31 -8.38 -3.63
CA VAL A 76 -5.20 -9.53 -4.52
C VAL A 76 -3.80 -10.11 -4.42
N ASP A 77 -3.68 -11.43 -4.34
CA ASP A 77 -2.39 -12.10 -4.41
C ASP A 77 -2.52 -13.38 -5.22
N LYS A 78 -1.51 -13.67 -6.03
CA LYS A 78 -1.51 -14.87 -6.84
C LYS A 78 -1.20 -16.13 -6.05
N ASN A 79 -0.60 -15.99 -4.88
CA ASN A 79 -0.19 -17.13 -4.07
C ASN A 79 -1.41 -17.76 -3.40
N PRO A 80 -1.78 -19.00 -3.78
CA PRO A 80 -2.97 -19.63 -3.19
C PRO A 80 -2.86 -19.82 -1.69
N ALA A 81 -1.64 -19.90 -1.15
CA ALA A 81 -1.46 -20.07 0.29
C ALA A 81 -1.88 -18.83 1.07
N LYS A 82 -1.88 -17.65 0.42
CA LYS A 82 -2.30 -16.43 1.08
C LYS A 82 -3.77 -16.14 0.89
N GLN A 83 -4.36 -16.65 -0.18
CA GLN A 83 -5.75 -16.38 -0.49
C GLN A 83 -6.67 -16.96 0.59
N GLY A 84 -7.68 -16.18 0.95
CA GLY A 84 -8.60 -16.56 2.00
C GLY A 84 -8.13 -16.16 3.40
N GLN A 85 -6.95 -15.58 3.50
CA GLN A 85 -6.43 -15.09 4.76
C GLN A 85 -6.56 -13.57 4.84
N TYR A 86 -6.05 -12.99 5.91
CA TYR A 86 -6.13 -11.55 6.13
C TYR A 86 -4.75 -10.98 6.39
N LEU A 87 -4.51 -9.76 5.99
CA LEU A 87 -3.27 -9.08 6.32
C LEU A 87 -3.19 -8.88 7.84
N PRO A 88 -2.05 -9.15 8.46
CA PRO A 88 -1.92 -8.93 9.90
C PRO A 88 -2.11 -7.46 10.26
N GLY A 89 -2.83 -7.21 11.31
CA GLY A 89 -3.08 -5.85 11.81
C GLY A 89 -4.24 -5.17 11.13
N SER A 90 -4.14 -4.91 9.83
CA SER A 90 -5.20 -4.22 9.11
C SER A 90 -6.43 -5.08 8.90
N ARG A 91 -6.27 -6.37 8.89
CA ARG A 91 -7.35 -7.35 8.69
C ARG A 91 -7.98 -7.24 7.30
N ILE A 92 -7.25 -6.70 6.34
CA ILE A 92 -7.74 -6.62 4.97
C ILE A 92 -7.70 -8.02 4.35
N PRO A 93 -8.80 -8.49 3.76
CA PRO A 93 -8.84 -9.84 3.20
C PRO A 93 -7.99 -9.97 1.95
N ILE A 94 -7.34 -11.12 1.83
CA ILE A 94 -6.52 -11.45 0.67
C ILE A 94 -7.34 -12.33 -0.26
N VAL A 95 -7.49 -11.92 -1.50
CA VAL A 95 -8.36 -12.59 -2.48
C VAL A 95 -7.57 -12.96 -3.73
N ASP A 96 -8.21 -13.70 -4.63
CA ASP A 96 -7.57 -14.09 -5.88
C ASP A 96 -7.82 -13.04 -6.97
N GLU A 97 -7.20 -13.24 -8.11
CA GLU A 97 -7.29 -12.29 -9.21
C GLU A 97 -8.68 -12.29 -9.86
N ALA A 98 -9.40 -13.37 -9.75
CA ALA A 98 -10.77 -13.43 -10.25
C ALA A 98 -11.67 -12.41 -9.53
N HIS A 99 -11.41 -12.18 -8.25
CA HIS A 99 -12.12 -11.17 -7.47
C HIS A 99 -11.87 -9.77 -8.05
N LEU A 100 -10.64 -9.50 -8.43
CA LEU A 100 -10.26 -8.23 -9.03
C LEU A 100 -11.01 -8.00 -10.34
N ARG A 101 -11.03 -9.02 -11.19
CA ARG A 101 -11.69 -8.92 -12.49
C ARG A 101 -13.20 -8.77 -12.35
N ALA A 102 -13.77 -9.39 -11.34
CA ALA A 102 -15.21 -9.30 -11.10
C ALA A 102 -15.62 -7.93 -10.57
N HIS A 103 -14.78 -7.34 -9.72
CA HIS A 103 -15.11 -6.06 -9.09
C HIS A 103 -14.72 -4.84 -9.90
N ARG A 104 -13.79 -4.99 -10.85
CA ARG A 104 -13.39 -3.92 -11.78
C ARG A 104 -13.14 -2.58 -11.07
N PRO A 105 -12.19 -2.54 -10.14
CA PRO A 105 -11.96 -1.31 -9.39
C PRO A 105 -11.43 -0.18 -10.26
N ASP A 106 -11.74 1.04 -9.87
CA ASP A 106 -11.28 2.22 -10.57
C ASP A 106 -9.82 2.51 -10.29
N ARG A 107 -9.32 2.08 -9.15
CA ARG A 107 -7.93 2.27 -8.76
C ARG A 107 -7.40 0.98 -8.13
N VAL A 108 -6.19 0.58 -8.51
CA VAL A 108 -5.53 -0.58 -7.93
C VAL A 108 -4.20 -0.13 -7.34
N LEU A 109 -4.07 -0.25 -6.03
CA LEU A 109 -2.85 0.14 -5.31
C LEU A 109 -1.86 -1.01 -5.36
N ILE A 110 -0.70 -0.80 -5.97
CA ILE A 110 0.36 -1.79 -6.06
C ILE A 110 1.19 -1.71 -4.80
N LEU A 111 1.09 -2.73 -3.93
CA LEU A 111 1.82 -2.73 -2.68
C LEU A 111 3.30 -3.06 -2.82
N PRO A 112 3.73 -4.00 -3.66
CA PRO A 112 5.16 -4.17 -3.90
C PRO A 112 5.68 -3.11 -4.88
N TRP A 113 5.81 -1.88 -4.40
CA TRP A 113 6.13 -0.74 -5.23
C TRP A 113 7.48 -0.85 -5.95
N ASN A 114 8.40 -1.64 -5.40
CA ASN A 114 9.67 -1.88 -6.05
C ASN A 114 9.55 -2.77 -7.31
N LEU A 115 8.39 -3.41 -7.49
CA LEU A 115 8.09 -4.21 -8.66
C LEU A 115 7.01 -3.55 -9.52
N ARG A 116 6.93 -2.24 -9.43
CA ARG A 116 5.88 -1.46 -10.06
C ARG A 116 5.67 -1.79 -11.54
N ASP A 117 6.75 -1.79 -12.31
CA ASP A 117 6.62 -1.98 -13.75
C ASP A 117 6.20 -3.39 -14.12
N GLU A 118 6.72 -4.38 -13.39
CA GLU A 118 6.37 -5.76 -13.62
C GLU A 118 4.91 -6.02 -13.29
N VAL A 119 4.46 -5.50 -12.17
CA VAL A 119 3.07 -5.66 -11.75
C VAL A 119 2.14 -4.89 -12.68
N ALA A 120 2.55 -3.71 -13.12
CA ALA A 120 1.75 -2.92 -14.04
C ALA A 120 1.52 -3.67 -15.35
N ALA A 121 2.54 -4.38 -15.84
CA ALA A 121 2.39 -5.18 -17.03
C ALA A 121 1.41 -6.34 -16.82
N GLN A 122 1.44 -6.96 -15.65
CA GLN A 122 0.52 -8.04 -15.33
C GLN A 122 -0.91 -7.56 -15.20
N LEU A 123 -1.11 -6.33 -14.74
CA LEU A 123 -2.42 -5.76 -14.50
C LEU A 123 -2.89 -4.85 -15.64
N ASP A 124 -2.30 -5.00 -16.81
CA ASP A 124 -2.66 -4.14 -17.94
C ASP A 124 -4.14 -4.19 -18.27
N TYR A 125 -4.79 -5.31 -18.02
CA TYR A 125 -6.22 -5.46 -18.29
C TYR A 125 -7.10 -4.51 -17.45
N VAL A 126 -6.58 -3.96 -16.37
CA VAL A 126 -7.33 -3.00 -15.54
C VAL A 126 -7.72 -1.78 -16.38
N ARG A 127 -6.89 -1.41 -17.35
CA ARG A 127 -7.21 -0.29 -18.22
C ARG A 127 -8.44 -0.57 -19.07
N GLY A 128 -8.73 -1.83 -19.33
CA GLY A 128 -9.86 -2.22 -20.16
C GLY A 128 -11.19 -1.78 -19.63
N TRP A 129 -11.30 -1.53 -18.32
CA TRP A 129 -12.53 -1.01 -17.73
C TRP A 129 -12.35 0.41 -17.19
N GLY A 130 -11.30 1.09 -17.63
CA GLY A 130 -11.07 2.47 -17.20
C GLY A 130 -10.36 2.60 -15.87
N GLY A 131 -9.85 1.51 -15.30
CA GLY A 131 -9.12 1.55 -14.05
C GLY A 131 -7.71 2.06 -14.22
N ARG A 132 -7.13 2.53 -13.14
CA ARG A 132 -5.76 3.05 -13.14
C ARG A 132 -4.99 2.43 -11.99
N LEU A 133 -3.68 2.43 -12.13
CA LEU A 133 -2.78 1.83 -11.14
C LEU A 133 -2.17 2.93 -10.28
N VAL A 134 -1.87 2.58 -9.04
CA VAL A 134 -1.37 3.54 -8.05
C VAL A 134 -0.23 2.95 -7.27
N VAL A 135 0.78 3.74 -6.98
CA VAL A 135 1.81 3.41 -5.99
C VAL A 135 1.85 4.50 -4.95
N ALA A 136 2.24 4.16 -3.73
CA ALA A 136 2.33 5.13 -2.65
C ALA A 136 3.77 5.56 -2.36
N VAL A 137 4.74 4.77 -2.81
CA VAL A 137 6.14 5.00 -2.51
C VAL A 137 6.92 5.08 -3.81
N PRO A 138 7.86 6.02 -3.96
CA PRO A 138 8.32 7.02 -2.99
C PRO A 138 7.33 8.15 -2.77
N ARG A 139 6.39 8.32 -3.67
CA ARG A 139 5.31 9.28 -3.54
C ARG A 139 4.07 8.70 -4.17
N LEU A 140 2.91 9.19 -3.76
CA LEU A 140 1.67 8.72 -4.34
C LEU A 140 1.61 9.12 -5.81
N GLU A 141 1.39 8.14 -6.66
CA GLU A 141 1.32 8.39 -8.09
C GLU A 141 0.24 7.51 -8.70
N VAL A 142 -0.66 8.12 -9.44
CA VAL A 142 -1.68 7.41 -10.21
C VAL A 142 -1.19 7.37 -11.64
N PHE A 143 -1.09 6.19 -12.21
CA PHE A 143 -0.58 6.06 -13.57
C PHE A 143 -1.41 5.05 -14.35
N ALA A 144 -1.21 5.11 -15.60
CA ALA A 144 -2.00 4.36 -16.49
C ALA A 144 -2.34 3.00 -16.32
#